data_48842660018a43f7ee86e36e71bb57c2
#
_entry.id   48842660018a43f7ee86e36e71bb57c2
#
_cell.length_a   1.000
_cell.length_b   1.000
_cell.length_c   1.000
_cell.angle_alpha   90.00
_cell.angle_beta   90.00
_cell.angle_gamma   90.00
#
_symmetry.space_group_name_H-M   'P 1'
#
loop_
_entity.id
_entity.type
_entity.pdbx_description
1 polymer ?
#
loop_
_entity_poly.entity_id
_entity_poly.type
_entity_poly.pdbx_seq_one_letter_code
_entity_poly.pdbx_strand_id
1 'polypeptide(L)'
;MKSRPISVRLVTLITLGSGILNVVSVVNRTLPHRWAILTDLFSLEFIHLTRSLTLLSGFVLIISSFNIYKRKKRAFQLVFLLSTLSIFFHLTKGLNYEEAIVSLAVAIILFFSRKYFTVKSSILTLRWGLINLVTAFILTLAYGIAGFWLLDTRDFGIQFHVDDAIRETLKFMTFVDDPSLVPHTRYAIWFLHSLDLITTLLVIYALYSIFRPMIYKFRSQRRERMLVREYIEKHGRSALDFFKSWPDKSYFFSPSQNSFIAYRVGNNFALALGDPVGPEEEIEDIIKRFVDFCDENDWGIGFHQTLPDFLPAYEQLGFRKLKIGEDAIVNLMNFNLAGNERKALRQGVHRIESHGVHILHFEPPISDDVLSKAKEVSDAWLRLPGRKERQFTLGTFDPEYVRSTPLFVAADSAGKFMAFMNEIPSYHKDEATIDLMRFRSDAPGGVMDFLFVKLFFHLKERGFHRFNLGMSPMSGFREHETPSAEEKLIHFFFQQLGFIFRYKGLKQYKAKFASFWEPRYAIYQSPLDLPRMALALRKVSAVKWQKEEDTDVFEPDSDVGIPEN
;
A
#
# COMPACT_ATOMS: atom_id res chain seq x y z
N MET A 1 0.47 3.53 -19.58
CA MET A 1 1.36 4.63 -19.10
C MET A 1 1.25 5.79 -20.06
N LYS A 2 0.49 6.84 -19.72
CA LYS A 2 0.65 8.13 -20.41
C LYS A 2 2.14 8.44 -20.34
N SER A 3 2.83 8.55 -21.49
CA SER A 3 4.22 8.95 -21.52
C SER A 3 4.32 10.25 -20.73
N ARG A 4 5.15 10.25 -19.67
CA ARG A 4 5.33 11.47 -18.85
C ARG A 4 5.65 12.62 -19.77
N PRO A 5 5.05 13.80 -19.59
CA PRO A 5 5.26 14.92 -20.48
C PRO A 5 6.76 15.17 -20.66
N ILE A 6 7.20 15.46 -21.87
CA ILE A 6 8.60 15.76 -22.20
C ILE A 6 9.14 16.85 -21.27
N SER A 7 8.28 17.81 -20.90
CA SER A 7 8.60 18.87 -19.92
C SER A 7 9.02 18.33 -18.54
N VAL A 8 8.40 17.26 -18.02
CA VAL A 8 8.78 16.67 -16.72
C VAL A 8 10.16 15.99 -16.81
N ARG A 9 10.41 15.26 -17.90
CA ARG A 9 11.73 14.63 -18.13
C ARG A 9 12.84 15.68 -18.26
N LEU A 10 12.57 16.74 -19.01
CA LEU A 10 13.50 17.85 -19.19
C LEU A 10 13.82 18.54 -17.85
N VAL A 11 12.79 18.88 -17.07
CA VAL A 11 12.96 19.49 -15.74
C VAL A 11 13.74 18.59 -14.81
N THR A 12 13.51 17.26 -14.85
CA THR A 12 14.27 16.29 -14.05
C THR A 12 15.74 16.31 -14.39
N LEU A 13 16.08 16.27 -15.69
CA LEU A 13 17.48 16.30 -16.16
C LEU A 13 18.16 17.63 -15.83
N ILE A 14 17.45 18.74 -16.00
CA ILE A 14 17.95 20.07 -15.65
C ILE A 14 18.21 20.18 -14.14
N THR A 15 17.29 19.67 -13.30
CA THR A 15 17.49 19.67 -11.85
C THR A 15 18.69 18.81 -11.44
N LEU A 16 18.84 17.62 -12.05
CA LEU A 16 20.00 16.76 -11.81
C LEU A 16 21.31 17.46 -12.22
N GLY A 17 21.34 18.06 -13.41
CA GLY A 17 22.49 18.82 -13.91
C GLY A 17 22.85 20.01 -13.03
N SER A 18 21.83 20.75 -12.55
CA SER A 18 22.04 21.86 -11.60
C SER A 18 22.62 21.38 -10.27
N GLY A 19 22.15 20.24 -9.75
CA GLY A 19 22.72 19.64 -8.55
C GLY A 19 24.19 19.24 -8.72
N ILE A 20 24.53 18.61 -9.85
CA ILE A 20 25.91 18.25 -10.19
C ILE A 20 26.76 19.51 -10.33
N LEU A 21 26.27 20.56 -11.02
CA LEU A 21 26.96 21.84 -11.17
C LEU A 21 27.27 22.46 -9.80
N ASN A 22 26.32 22.47 -8.87
CA ASN A 22 26.55 22.99 -7.52
C ASN A 22 27.67 22.22 -6.80
N VAL A 23 27.70 20.89 -6.88
CA VAL A 23 28.77 20.08 -6.28
C VAL A 23 30.11 20.37 -6.93
N VAL A 24 30.20 20.36 -8.26
CA VAL A 24 31.43 20.59 -9.01
C VAL A 24 31.96 22.01 -8.75
N SER A 25 31.08 23.01 -8.70
CA SER A 25 31.45 24.41 -8.49
C SER A 25 32.05 24.71 -7.10
N VAL A 26 31.80 23.83 -6.12
CA VAL A 26 32.43 23.91 -4.78
C VAL A 26 33.85 23.33 -4.79
N VAL A 27 34.10 22.31 -5.60
CA VAL A 27 35.43 21.68 -5.73
C VAL A 27 36.38 22.58 -6.54
N ASN A 28 35.86 23.33 -7.52
CA ASN A 28 36.66 24.24 -8.31
C ASN A 28 37.19 25.41 -7.49
N ARG A 29 38.47 25.76 -7.70
CA ARG A 29 39.08 26.91 -7.04
C ARG A 29 38.53 28.21 -7.61
N THR A 30 38.22 29.16 -6.73
CA THR A 30 37.84 30.53 -7.11
C THR A 30 39.02 31.23 -7.76
N LEU A 31 38.79 31.99 -8.82
CA LEU A 31 39.84 32.78 -9.49
C LEU A 31 40.42 33.82 -8.54
N PRO A 32 41.76 34.03 -8.49
CA PRO A 32 42.41 34.91 -7.52
C PRO A 32 41.85 36.33 -7.49
N HIS A 33 41.51 36.88 -8.67
CA HIS A 33 40.94 38.23 -8.77
C HIS A 33 39.54 38.32 -8.14
N ARG A 34 38.69 37.32 -8.34
CA ARG A 34 37.35 37.25 -7.73
C ARG A 34 37.42 37.01 -6.21
N TRP A 35 38.42 36.26 -5.77
CA TRP A 35 38.68 36.01 -4.37
C TRP A 35 39.02 37.28 -3.60
N ALA A 36 39.90 38.15 -4.15
CA ALA A 36 40.25 39.42 -3.52
C ALA A 36 39.00 40.31 -3.32
N ILE A 37 38.15 40.45 -4.33
CA ILE A 37 36.92 41.24 -4.23
C ILE A 37 35.96 40.66 -3.15
N LEU A 38 35.85 39.33 -3.04
CA LEU A 38 34.97 38.68 -2.09
C LEU A 38 35.41 38.89 -0.63
N THR A 39 36.72 38.78 -0.37
CA THR A 39 37.27 38.98 0.98
C THR A 39 37.20 40.42 1.47
N ASP A 40 37.06 41.38 0.53
CA ASP A 40 36.80 42.77 0.88
C ASP A 40 35.31 43.03 1.22
N LEU A 41 34.40 42.24 0.65
CA LEU A 41 32.96 42.42 0.82
C LEU A 41 32.34 41.54 1.93
N PHE A 42 32.88 40.34 2.14
CA PHE A 42 32.32 39.34 3.06
C PHE A 42 33.40 38.75 3.95
N SER A 43 33.02 38.39 5.19
CA SER A 43 33.91 37.64 6.08
C SER A 43 34.23 36.24 5.52
N LEU A 44 35.42 35.71 5.83
CA LEU A 44 35.83 34.38 5.41
C LEU A 44 34.83 33.28 5.91
N GLU A 45 34.32 33.45 7.13
CA GLU A 45 33.29 32.54 7.69
C GLU A 45 32.04 32.51 6.82
N PHE A 46 31.58 33.68 6.35
CA PHE A 46 30.39 33.77 5.50
C PHE A 46 30.63 33.12 4.12
N ILE A 47 31.83 33.27 3.55
CA ILE A 47 32.19 32.62 2.29
C ILE A 47 32.25 31.09 2.46
N HIS A 48 32.81 30.59 3.55
CA HIS A 48 32.83 29.15 3.86
C HIS A 48 31.41 28.60 4.08
N LEU A 49 30.56 29.32 4.83
CA LEU A 49 29.17 28.96 5.00
C LEU A 49 28.42 28.83 3.67
N THR A 50 28.54 29.82 2.79
CA THR A 50 27.86 29.80 1.49
C THR A 50 28.38 28.69 0.58
N ARG A 51 29.67 28.33 0.69
CA ARG A 51 30.27 27.19 0.00
C ARG A 51 29.68 25.87 0.47
N SER A 52 29.58 25.65 1.80
CA SER A 52 28.97 24.46 2.38
C SER A 52 27.47 24.35 2.04
N LEU A 53 26.73 25.47 2.09
CA LEU A 53 25.33 25.52 1.68
C LEU A 53 25.13 25.22 0.20
N THR A 54 26.08 25.63 -0.68
CA THR A 54 26.07 25.29 -2.10
C THR A 54 26.22 23.77 -2.29
N LEU A 55 27.16 23.15 -1.57
CA LEU A 55 27.41 21.71 -1.61
C LEU A 55 26.18 20.94 -1.16
N LEU A 56 25.64 21.31 -0.01
CA LEU A 56 24.42 20.71 0.53
C LEU A 56 23.24 20.84 -0.44
N SER A 57 23.01 22.05 -1.00
CA SER A 57 21.96 22.27 -2.00
C SER A 57 22.15 21.41 -3.23
N GLY A 58 23.38 21.18 -3.68
CA GLY A 58 23.71 20.31 -4.79
C GLY A 58 23.27 18.86 -4.54
N PHE A 59 23.61 18.28 -3.40
CA PHE A 59 23.16 16.94 -3.03
C PHE A 59 21.64 16.85 -2.90
N VAL A 60 21.00 17.84 -2.27
CA VAL A 60 19.54 17.88 -2.15
C VAL A 60 18.87 17.97 -3.52
N LEU A 61 19.39 18.75 -4.47
CA LEU A 61 18.88 18.84 -5.84
C LEU A 61 19.02 17.49 -6.58
N ILE A 62 20.15 16.79 -6.45
CA ILE A 62 20.36 15.47 -7.05
C ILE A 62 19.32 14.48 -6.52
N ILE A 63 19.15 14.36 -5.21
CA ILE A 63 18.17 13.46 -4.59
C ILE A 63 16.74 13.87 -4.98
N SER A 64 16.46 15.17 -5.02
CA SER A 64 15.14 15.70 -5.36
C SER A 64 14.75 15.48 -6.82
N SER A 65 15.72 15.34 -7.72
CA SER A 65 15.46 15.08 -9.15
C SER A 65 14.63 13.81 -9.36
N PHE A 66 14.85 12.75 -8.58
CA PHE A 66 14.05 11.54 -8.61
C PHE A 66 12.58 11.78 -8.19
N ASN A 67 12.35 12.73 -7.28
CA ASN A 67 11.01 13.09 -6.81
C ASN A 67 10.33 14.09 -7.77
N ILE A 68 11.08 14.92 -8.47
CA ILE A 68 10.63 15.74 -9.61
C ILE A 68 10.11 14.83 -10.72
N TYR A 69 10.83 13.75 -11.04
CA TYR A 69 10.37 12.77 -12.02
C TYR A 69 9.01 12.14 -11.63
N LYS A 70 8.72 12.01 -10.33
CA LYS A 70 7.43 11.56 -9.80
C LYS A 70 6.36 12.65 -9.70
N ARG A 71 6.63 13.86 -10.20
CA ARG A 71 5.71 15.02 -10.21
C ARG A 71 5.27 15.49 -8.81
N LYS A 72 6.05 15.22 -7.75
CA LYS A 72 5.70 15.62 -6.38
C LYS A 72 5.74 17.13 -6.20
N LYS A 73 4.63 17.73 -5.77
CA LYS A 73 4.48 19.18 -5.57
C LYS A 73 5.50 19.73 -4.57
N ARG A 74 5.77 19.01 -3.47
CA ARG A 74 6.76 19.46 -2.46
C ARG A 74 8.21 19.37 -2.95
N ALA A 75 8.53 18.31 -3.71
CA ALA A 75 9.85 18.24 -4.34
C ALA A 75 10.08 19.43 -5.28
N PHE A 76 9.05 19.78 -6.06
CA PHE A 76 9.09 20.96 -6.90
C PHE A 76 9.31 22.25 -6.09
N GLN A 77 8.56 22.46 -5.00
CA GLN A 77 8.70 23.64 -4.15
C GLN A 77 10.10 23.74 -3.54
N LEU A 78 10.65 22.62 -3.05
CA LEU A 78 12.01 22.55 -2.50
C LEU A 78 13.06 22.84 -3.57
N VAL A 79 12.96 22.21 -4.75
CA VAL A 79 13.89 22.42 -5.85
C VAL A 79 13.84 23.86 -6.35
N PHE A 80 12.65 24.45 -6.47
CA PHE A 80 12.49 25.85 -6.85
C PHE A 80 13.15 26.79 -5.84
N LEU A 81 12.92 26.57 -4.53
CA LEU A 81 13.54 27.34 -3.45
C LEU A 81 15.08 27.22 -3.51
N LEU A 82 15.60 25.99 -3.58
CA LEU A 82 17.05 25.75 -3.61
C LEU A 82 17.70 26.32 -4.87
N SER A 83 17.07 26.20 -6.04
CA SER A 83 17.59 26.81 -7.28
C SER A 83 17.64 28.34 -7.19
N THR A 84 16.64 28.96 -6.53
CA THR A 84 16.64 30.41 -6.29
C THR A 84 17.72 30.82 -5.28
N LEU A 85 17.89 30.08 -4.19
CA LEU A 85 18.96 30.32 -3.21
C LEU A 85 20.36 30.07 -3.80
N SER A 86 20.51 29.12 -4.73
CA SER A 86 21.78 28.84 -5.41
C SER A 86 22.30 30.05 -6.19
N ILE A 87 21.41 30.91 -6.72
CA ILE A 87 21.82 32.17 -7.36
C ILE A 87 22.65 33.02 -6.39
N PHE A 88 22.10 33.20 -5.17
CA PHE A 88 22.77 33.96 -4.12
C PHE A 88 24.06 33.27 -3.65
N PHE A 89 24.03 31.97 -3.45
CA PHE A 89 25.20 31.20 -2.99
C PHE A 89 26.33 31.23 -4.02
N HIS A 90 26.06 31.18 -5.32
CA HIS A 90 27.10 31.25 -6.36
C HIS A 90 27.78 32.63 -6.41
N LEU A 91 27.02 33.69 -6.17
CA LEU A 91 27.59 35.05 -6.11
C LEU A 91 28.44 35.28 -4.87
N THR A 92 28.00 34.75 -3.70
CA THR A 92 28.66 35.01 -2.42
C THR A 92 29.83 34.09 -2.10
N LYS A 93 29.88 32.88 -2.67
CA LYS A 93 30.99 31.93 -2.44
C LYS A 93 32.20 32.15 -3.34
N GLY A 94 32.05 32.79 -4.53
CA GLY A 94 33.09 32.84 -5.53
C GLY A 94 32.91 33.89 -6.63
N LEU A 95 31.88 34.76 -6.56
CA LEU A 95 31.47 35.63 -7.68
C LEU A 95 31.31 34.84 -8.99
N ASN A 96 30.71 33.63 -8.86
CA ASN A 96 30.51 32.72 -9.99
C ASN A 96 29.23 33.10 -10.72
N TYR A 97 29.27 34.21 -11.48
CA TYR A 97 28.07 34.71 -12.18
C TYR A 97 27.60 33.74 -13.28
N GLU A 98 28.50 32.93 -13.84
CA GLU A 98 28.18 31.92 -14.84
C GLU A 98 27.19 30.86 -14.26
N GLU A 99 27.51 30.30 -13.10
CA GLU A 99 26.66 29.34 -12.42
C GLU A 99 25.40 30.00 -11.85
N ALA A 100 25.46 31.27 -11.43
CA ALA A 100 24.31 32.04 -10.99
C ALA A 100 23.28 32.22 -12.13
N ILE A 101 23.73 32.50 -13.36
CA ILE A 101 22.89 32.64 -14.55
C ILE A 101 22.23 31.28 -14.87
N VAL A 102 22.97 30.16 -14.79
CA VAL A 102 22.41 28.83 -14.99
C VAL A 102 21.33 28.55 -13.94
N SER A 103 21.59 28.86 -12.68
CA SER A 103 20.60 28.66 -11.59
C SER A 103 19.35 29.52 -11.78
N LEU A 104 19.51 30.76 -12.29
CA LEU A 104 18.40 31.64 -12.66
C LEU A 104 17.54 31.02 -13.80
N ALA A 105 18.22 30.54 -14.86
CA ALA A 105 17.51 29.88 -15.97
C ALA A 105 16.72 28.65 -15.49
N VAL A 106 17.32 27.85 -14.61
CA VAL A 106 16.65 26.70 -13.99
C VAL A 106 15.41 27.14 -13.19
N ALA A 107 15.52 28.20 -12.38
CA ALA A 107 14.38 28.72 -11.60
C ALA A 107 13.26 29.23 -12.52
N ILE A 108 13.60 29.90 -13.65
CA ILE A 108 12.62 30.34 -14.64
C ILE A 108 11.91 29.14 -15.29
N ILE A 109 12.64 28.12 -15.73
CA ILE A 109 12.07 26.91 -16.33
C ILE A 109 11.15 26.20 -15.35
N LEU A 110 11.56 26.08 -14.08
CA LEU A 110 10.73 25.52 -13.00
C LEU A 110 9.44 26.32 -12.85
N PHE A 111 9.50 27.65 -12.78
CA PHE A 111 8.33 28.50 -12.62
C PHE A 111 7.25 28.26 -13.69
N PHE A 112 7.63 28.19 -14.95
CA PHE A 112 6.71 27.89 -16.06
C PHE A 112 6.22 26.44 -16.07
N SER A 113 6.99 25.52 -15.47
CA SER A 113 6.65 24.10 -15.40
C SER A 113 5.75 23.73 -14.22
N ARG A 114 5.42 24.66 -13.32
CA ARG A 114 4.69 24.42 -12.04
C ARG A 114 3.39 23.61 -12.19
N LYS A 115 2.66 23.77 -13.30
CA LYS A 115 1.39 23.10 -13.58
C LYS A 115 1.48 21.57 -13.74
N TYR A 116 2.67 21.03 -13.97
CA TYR A 116 2.89 19.61 -14.13
C TYR A 116 3.15 18.86 -12.82
N PHE A 117 3.36 19.59 -11.71
CA PHE A 117 3.72 19.02 -10.40
C PHE A 117 2.52 19.03 -9.46
N THR A 118 1.64 18.02 -9.62
CA THR A 118 0.34 17.94 -8.93
C THR A 118 0.28 16.89 -7.83
N VAL A 119 1.26 15.96 -7.77
CA VAL A 119 1.25 14.85 -6.82
C VAL A 119 1.35 15.35 -5.39
N LYS A 120 0.32 15.02 -4.60
CA LYS A 120 0.19 15.45 -3.20
C LYS A 120 1.09 14.62 -2.28
N SER A 121 1.53 15.20 -1.16
CA SER A 121 2.24 14.54 -0.07
C SER A 121 1.46 14.72 1.23
N SER A 122 1.41 13.70 2.10
CA SER A 122 0.62 13.73 3.33
C SER A 122 1.04 14.84 4.30
N ILE A 123 0.06 15.64 4.76
CA ILE A 123 0.25 16.68 5.77
C ILE A 123 0.47 16.04 7.16
N LEU A 124 -0.26 14.99 7.48
CA LEU A 124 -0.22 14.35 8.81
C LEU A 124 1.12 13.67 9.09
N THR A 125 1.66 12.96 8.11
CA THR A 125 2.99 12.33 8.20
C THR A 125 4.11 13.37 8.24
N LEU A 126 3.90 14.53 7.61
CA LEU A 126 4.85 15.64 7.69
C LEU A 126 4.91 16.24 9.10
N ARG A 127 3.77 16.45 9.75
CA ARG A 127 3.71 17.01 11.11
C ARG A 127 4.50 16.13 12.10
N TRP A 128 4.28 14.82 12.08
CA TRP A 128 5.05 13.88 12.89
C TRP A 128 6.54 13.82 12.48
N GLY A 129 6.81 13.88 11.17
CA GLY A 129 8.18 13.96 10.66
C GLY A 129 8.88 15.24 11.12
N LEU A 130 8.17 16.38 11.12
CA LEU A 130 8.71 17.66 11.59
C LEU A 130 8.96 17.66 13.10
N ILE A 131 8.04 17.11 13.91
CA ILE A 131 8.24 16.98 15.35
C ILE A 131 9.49 16.14 15.64
N ASN A 132 9.63 14.98 15.00
CA ASN A 132 10.81 14.13 15.19
C ASN A 132 12.09 14.81 14.70
N LEU A 133 12.04 15.58 13.62
CA LEU A 133 13.16 16.34 13.09
C LEU A 133 13.61 17.43 14.08
N VAL A 134 12.66 18.20 14.63
CA VAL A 134 12.93 19.24 15.63
C VAL A 134 13.51 18.61 16.90
N THR A 135 12.94 17.49 17.36
CA THR A 135 13.47 16.76 18.51
C THR A 135 14.89 16.27 18.27
N ALA A 136 15.16 15.66 17.10
CA ALA A 136 16.49 15.19 16.75
C ALA A 136 17.50 16.35 16.60
N PHE A 137 17.06 17.49 16.05
CA PHE A 137 17.87 18.70 15.96
C PHE A 137 18.26 19.21 17.36
N ILE A 138 17.31 19.31 18.28
CA ILE A 138 17.56 19.74 19.66
C ILE A 138 18.53 18.78 20.36
N LEU A 139 18.34 17.48 20.19
CA LEU A 139 19.23 16.46 20.79
C LEU A 139 20.66 16.54 20.20
N THR A 140 20.79 16.75 18.90
CA THR A 140 22.09 16.93 18.23
C THR A 140 22.79 18.21 18.72
N LEU A 141 22.03 19.29 18.86
CA LEU A 141 22.55 20.56 19.40
C LEU A 141 23.02 20.38 20.84
N ALA A 142 22.20 19.75 21.69
CA ALA A 142 22.56 19.46 23.09
C ALA A 142 23.81 18.56 23.19
N TYR A 143 23.90 17.54 22.32
CA TYR A 143 25.08 16.66 22.25
C TYR A 143 26.34 17.43 21.87
N GLY A 144 26.27 18.27 20.83
CA GLY A 144 27.39 19.09 20.37
C GLY A 144 27.86 20.09 21.45
N ILE A 145 26.90 20.84 22.05
CA ILE A 145 27.22 21.80 23.14
C ILE A 145 27.86 21.09 24.33
N ALA A 146 27.26 19.99 24.78
CA ALA A 146 27.81 19.23 25.89
C ALA A 146 29.22 18.66 25.57
N GLY A 147 29.40 18.17 24.34
CA GLY A 147 30.69 17.65 23.88
C GLY A 147 31.77 18.70 23.85
N PHE A 148 31.55 19.87 23.22
CA PHE A 148 32.51 20.96 23.20
C PHE A 148 32.81 21.52 24.60
N TRP A 149 31.77 21.64 25.45
CA TRP A 149 31.95 22.13 26.83
C TRP A 149 32.71 21.15 27.74
N LEU A 150 32.55 19.85 27.53
CA LEU A 150 33.25 18.81 28.31
C LEU A 150 34.65 18.49 27.79
N LEU A 151 34.91 18.74 26.49
CA LEU A 151 36.20 18.58 25.83
C LEU A 151 36.98 19.90 25.91
N ASP A 152 37.83 19.99 26.90
CA ASP A 152 38.54 21.20 27.29
C ASP A 152 39.84 21.44 26.52
N THR A 153 40.71 22.27 27.12
CA THR A 153 42.03 22.66 26.62
C THR A 153 42.93 21.48 26.27
N ARG A 154 42.73 20.30 26.87
CA ARG A 154 43.52 19.10 26.58
C ARG A 154 43.16 18.50 25.22
N ASP A 155 41.90 18.59 24.84
CA ASP A 155 41.38 17.95 23.63
C ASP A 155 41.46 18.86 22.40
N PHE A 156 41.29 20.18 22.56
CA PHE A 156 41.32 21.16 21.50
C PHE A 156 42.31 22.32 21.68
N GLY A 157 43.00 22.37 22.82
CA GLY A 157 43.88 23.50 23.11
C GLY A 157 43.17 24.81 23.46
N ILE A 158 41.84 24.81 23.49
CA ILE A 158 40.96 25.96 23.67
C ILE A 158 39.99 25.66 24.80
N GLN A 159 39.71 26.65 25.65
CA GLN A 159 38.67 26.52 26.67
C GLN A 159 37.35 27.07 26.08
N PHE A 160 36.36 26.20 25.94
CA PHE A 160 35.05 26.60 25.39
C PHE A 160 34.15 27.18 26.48
N HIS A 161 33.72 28.40 26.32
CA HIS A 161 32.55 28.93 27.00
C HIS A 161 31.27 28.41 26.35
N VAL A 162 30.10 28.51 27.02
CA VAL A 162 28.83 27.97 26.52
C VAL A 162 28.45 28.59 25.17
N ASP A 163 28.70 29.87 24.99
CA ASP A 163 28.46 30.60 23.75
C ASP A 163 29.36 30.10 22.59
N ASP A 164 30.62 29.82 22.87
CA ASP A 164 31.56 29.22 21.92
C ASP A 164 31.13 27.81 21.54
N ALA A 165 30.76 26.97 22.52
CA ALA A 165 30.24 25.63 22.27
C ALA A 165 28.97 25.62 21.40
N ILE A 166 28.07 26.57 21.61
CA ILE A 166 26.88 26.74 20.76
C ILE A 166 27.29 27.10 19.33
N ARG A 167 28.21 28.07 19.19
CA ARG A 167 28.67 28.54 17.88
C ARG A 167 29.35 27.43 17.09
N GLU A 168 30.28 26.72 17.71
CA GLU A 168 30.99 25.60 17.07
C GLU A 168 30.05 24.45 16.72
N THR A 169 29.12 24.10 17.60
CA THR A 169 28.11 23.09 17.29
C THR A 169 27.28 23.49 16.05
N LEU A 170 26.84 24.74 15.97
CA LEU A 170 26.08 25.23 14.82
C LEU A 170 26.92 25.26 13.53
N LYS A 171 28.22 25.62 13.60
CA LYS A 171 29.13 25.52 12.45
C LYS A 171 29.21 24.09 11.95
N PHE A 172 29.45 23.11 12.82
CA PHE A 172 29.46 21.68 12.46
C PHE A 172 28.12 21.20 11.87
N MET A 173 27.01 21.60 12.46
CA MET A 173 25.68 21.24 11.93
C MET A 173 25.39 21.86 10.56
N THR A 174 26.11 22.90 10.16
CA THR A 174 26.05 23.50 8.82
C THR A 174 27.17 23.07 7.90
N PHE A 175 27.97 22.08 8.31
CA PHE A 175 29.14 21.59 7.55
C PHE A 175 30.17 22.69 7.25
N VAL A 176 30.36 23.61 8.17
CA VAL A 176 31.39 24.66 8.09
C VAL A 176 32.60 24.21 8.87
N ASP A 177 33.69 23.91 8.18
CA ASP A 177 34.95 23.59 8.81
C ASP A 177 35.55 24.85 9.45
N ASP A 178 35.94 24.77 10.72
CA ASP A 178 36.71 25.80 11.39
C ASP A 178 38.21 25.39 11.42
N PRO A 179 39.07 26.03 10.65
CA PRO A 179 40.50 25.69 10.60
C PRO A 179 41.23 25.91 11.95
N SER A 180 40.64 26.72 12.85
CA SER A 180 41.22 26.96 14.20
C SER A 180 40.96 25.82 15.18
N LEU A 181 39.98 24.94 14.88
CA LEU A 181 39.60 23.84 15.72
C LEU A 181 40.43 22.58 15.39
N VAL A 182 41.61 22.48 15.97
CA VAL A 182 42.51 21.33 15.77
C VAL A 182 42.35 20.32 16.89
N PRO A 183 41.82 19.10 16.62
CA PRO A 183 41.72 18.07 17.65
C PRO A 183 43.10 17.49 17.99
N HIS A 184 43.48 17.53 19.26
CA HIS A 184 44.75 17.02 19.75
C HIS A 184 44.68 15.57 20.25
N THR A 185 43.49 15.07 20.57
CA THR A 185 43.29 13.70 21.07
C THR A 185 42.45 12.84 20.13
N ARG A 186 42.60 11.51 20.24
CA ARG A 186 41.76 10.57 19.50
C ARG A 186 40.27 10.69 19.86
N TYR A 187 40.01 11.11 21.10
CA TYR A 187 38.64 11.30 21.58
C TYR A 187 37.98 12.53 20.94
N ALA A 188 38.72 13.63 20.83
CA ALA A 188 38.26 14.82 20.11
C ALA A 188 37.97 14.50 18.61
N ILE A 189 38.83 13.75 17.93
CA ILE A 189 38.61 13.29 16.55
C ILE A 189 37.33 12.44 16.45
N TRP A 190 37.17 11.47 17.37
CA TRP A 190 35.97 10.63 17.42
C TRP A 190 34.70 11.45 17.66
N PHE A 191 34.72 12.44 18.55
CA PHE A 191 33.60 13.32 18.84
C PHE A 191 33.19 14.11 17.60
N LEU A 192 34.13 14.75 16.89
CA LEU A 192 33.83 15.49 15.67
C LEU A 192 33.21 14.59 14.60
N HIS A 193 33.80 13.42 14.34
CA HIS A 193 33.22 12.45 13.40
C HIS A 193 31.83 11.96 13.81
N SER A 194 31.57 11.79 15.13
CA SER A 194 30.25 11.41 15.61
C SER A 194 29.21 12.51 15.38
N LEU A 195 29.60 13.78 15.57
CA LEU A 195 28.75 14.94 15.33
C LEU A 195 28.41 15.08 13.84
N ASP A 196 29.41 14.90 12.96
CA ASP A 196 29.21 14.89 11.50
C ASP A 196 28.27 13.77 11.05
N LEU A 197 28.47 12.57 11.60
CA LEU A 197 27.60 11.42 11.29
C LEU A 197 26.15 11.67 11.73
N ILE A 198 25.94 12.16 12.95
CA ILE A 198 24.60 12.47 13.46
C ILE A 198 23.94 13.56 12.63
N THR A 199 24.69 14.63 12.28
CA THR A 199 24.19 15.73 11.41
C THR A 199 23.84 15.22 10.02
N THR A 200 24.67 14.39 9.42
CA THR A 200 24.40 13.77 8.12
C THR A 200 23.13 12.91 8.15
N LEU A 201 22.95 12.08 9.19
CA LEU A 201 21.75 11.28 9.38
C LEU A 201 20.50 12.16 9.60
N LEU A 202 20.64 13.29 10.29
CA LEU A 202 19.56 14.26 10.46
C LEU A 202 19.10 14.84 9.12
N VAL A 203 20.03 15.23 8.26
CA VAL A 203 19.73 15.74 6.90
C VAL A 203 19.05 14.65 6.05
N ILE A 204 19.57 13.42 6.06
CA ILE A 204 18.95 12.28 5.35
C ILE A 204 17.53 12.04 5.84
N TYR A 205 17.32 12.09 7.17
CA TYR A 205 15.99 11.92 7.75
C TYR A 205 15.04 13.06 7.36
N ALA A 206 15.52 14.31 7.34
CA ALA A 206 14.74 15.47 6.89
C ALA A 206 14.26 15.28 5.43
N LEU A 207 15.17 14.89 4.54
CA LEU A 207 14.85 14.62 3.14
C LEU A 207 13.85 13.45 3.01
N TYR A 208 14.08 12.37 3.74
CA TYR A 208 13.14 11.24 3.78
C TYR A 208 11.74 11.67 4.23
N SER A 209 11.64 12.50 5.28
CA SER A 209 10.36 12.99 5.81
C SER A 209 9.61 13.89 4.83
N ILE A 210 10.34 14.75 4.09
CA ILE A 210 9.76 15.64 3.07
C ILE A 210 9.21 14.83 1.89
N PHE A 211 9.90 13.76 1.48
CA PHE A 211 9.57 12.98 0.28
C PHE A 211 8.74 11.74 0.55
N ARG A 212 8.43 11.45 1.82
CA ARG A 212 7.61 10.31 2.18
C ARG A 212 6.23 10.40 1.50
N PRO A 213 5.79 9.32 0.80
CA PRO A 213 4.50 9.33 0.12
C PRO A 213 3.34 9.40 1.12
N MET A 214 2.23 9.96 0.65
CA MET A 214 1.01 10.07 1.45
C MET A 214 0.45 8.67 1.74
N ILE A 215 0.53 8.24 3.00
CA ILE A 215 -0.14 7.02 3.46
C ILE A 215 -1.47 7.48 4.05
N TYR A 216 -2.54 7.37 3.27
CA TYR A 216 -3.89 7.54 3.80
C TYR A 216 -4.22 6.32 4.67
N LYS A 217 -4.39 6.54 5.97
CA LYS A 217 -5.15 5.63 6.82
C LYS A 217 -6.64 6.00 6.62
N PHE A 218 -7.21 5.62 5.49
CA PHE A 218 -8.64 5.77 5.31
C PHE A 218 -9.34 4.66 6.06
N ARG A 219 -10.21 5.03 6.97
CA ARG A 219 -11.32 4.23 7.45
C ARG A 219 -12.55 4.74 6.70
N SER A 220 -13.30 3.83 6.11
CA SER A 220 -14.59 4.18 5.54
C SER A 220 -15.55 4.56 6.67
N GLN A 221 -16.26 5.66 6.49
CA GLN A 221 -17.31 6.07 7.43
C GLN A 221 -18.48 5.10 7.36
N ARG A 222 -19.22 4.96 8.47
CA ARG A 222 -20.43 4.11 8.52
C ARG A 222 -21.43 4.47 7.43
N ARG A 223 -21.63 5.78 7.19
CA ARG A 223 -22.52 6.29 6.14
C ARG A 223 -22.10 5.83 4.74
N GLU A 224 -20.80 5.88 4.43
CA GLU A 224 -20.27 5.41 3.14
C GLU A 224 -20.51 3.90 2.95
N ARG A 225 -20.32 3.11 4.01
CA ARG A 225 -20.56 1.65 3.94
C ARG A 225 -22.04 1.30 3.73
N MET A 226 -22.95 2.10 4.27
CA MET A 226 -24.40 1.92 4.03
C MET A 226 -24.74 2.22 2.56
N LEU A 227 -24.22 3.32 2.01
CA LEU A 227 -24.39 3.68 0.59
C LEU A 227 -23.80 2.61 -0.33
N VAL A 228 -22.61 2.13 -0.02
CA VAL A 228 -21.94 1.05 -0.75
C VAL A 228 -22.77 -0.24 -0.76
N ARG A 229 -23.40 -0.62 0.37
CA ARG A 229 -24.29 -1.77 0.43
C ARG A 229 -25.48 -1.63 -0.51
N GLU A 230 -26.11 -0.46 -0.51
CA GLU A 230 -27.23 -0.18 -1.42
C GLU A 230 -26.81 -0.33 -2.90
N TYR A 231 -25.61 0.15 -3.26
CA TYR A 231 -25.12 0.01 -4.64
C TYR A 231 -24.75 -1.44 -4.99
N ILE A 232 -24.21 -2.19 -4.04
CA ILE A 232 -23.90 -3.61 -4.25
C ILE A 232 -25.20 -4.41 -4.46
N GLU A 233 -26.26 -4.12 -3.73
CA GLU A 233 -27.56 -4.78 -3.91
C GLU A 233 -28.16 -4.52 -5.28
N LYS A 234 -27.96 -3.32 -5.83
CA LYS A 234 -28.48 -2.93 -7.16
C LYS A 234 -27.61 -3.40 -8.33
N HIS A 235 -26.29 -3.36 -8.15
CA HIS A 235 -25.32 -3.50 -9.26
C HIS A 235 -24.23 -4.55 -8.97
N GLY A 236 -24.30 -5.27 -7.86
CA GLY A 236 -23.36 -6.33 -7.54
C GLY A 236 -23.45 -7.49 -8.53
N ARG A 237 -22.32 -8.13 -8.84
CA ARG A 237 -22.21 -9.15 -9.87
C ARG A 237 -21.46 -10.40 -9.42
N SER A 238 -20.85 -10.37 -8.25
CA SER A 238 -20.10 -11.50 -7.72
C SER A 238 -20.09 -11.52 -6.20
N ALA A 239 -19.81 -12.68 -5.64
CA ALA A 239 -19.62 -12.86 -4.20
C ALA A 239 -18.54 -11.95 -3.59
N LEU A 240 -17.58 -11.52 -4.41
CA LEU A 240 -16.51 -10.62 -3.97
C LEU A 240 -17.05 -9.23 -3.58
N ASP A 241 -18.17 -8.82 -4.15
CA ASP A 241 -18.78 -7.52 -3.90
C ASP A 241 -19.27 -7.40 -2.45
N PHE A 242 -19.65 -8.52 -1.81
CA PHE A 242 -19.98 -8.55 -0.39
C PHE A 242 -18.86 -7.95 0.48
N PHE A 243 -17.60 -8.29 0.19
CA PHE A 243 -16.45 -7.81 0.94
C PHE A 243 -16.09 -6.36 0.65
N LYS A 244 -16.65 -5.74 -0.38
CA LYS A 244 -16.44 -4.31 -0.66
C LYS A 244 -17.05 -3.41 0.42
N SER A 245 -18.12 -3.85 1.10
CA SER A 245 -18.75 -3.11 2.19
C SER A 245 -18.03 -3.22 3.54
N TRP A 246 -16.91 -3.95 3.61
CA TRP A 246 -16.18 -4.18 4.85
C TRP A 246 -15.37 -2.96 5.29
N PRO A 247 -15.18 -2.75 6.63
CA PRO A 247 -14.54 -1.56 7.17
C PRO A 247 -13.05 -1.42 6.84
N ASP A 248 -12.41 -2.47 6.31
CA ASP A 248 -11.01 -2.47 5.89
C ASP A 248 -10.79 -1.85 4.49
N LYS A 249 -11.85 -1.38 3.82
CA LYS A 249 -11.81 -0.78 2.49
C LYS A 249 -11.87 0.75 2.54
N SER A 250 -11.32 1.37 1.52
CA SER A 250 -11.54 2.76 1.16
C SER A 250 -12.36 2.80 -0.11
N TYR A 251 -13.10 3.88 -0.32
CA TYR A 251 -13.96 4.03 -1.48
C TYR A 251 -13.54 5.22 -2.33
N PHE A 252 -13.66 5.06 -3.62
CA PHE A 252 -13.57 6.12 -4.59
C PHE A 252 -14.90 6.17 -5.34
N PHE A 253 -15.66 7.24 -5.15
CA PHE A 253 -16.98 7.43 -5.76
C PHE A 253 -16.86 8.22 -7.06
N SER A 254 -17.78 7.94 -8.01
CA SER A 254 -17.97 8.80 -9.17
C SER A 254 -18.54 10.17 -8.75
N PRO A 255 -18.41 11.21 -9.60
CA PRO A 255 -19.03 12.51 -9.32
C PRO A 255 -20.57 12.45 -9.23
N SER A 256 -21.21 11.53 -9.95
CA SER A 256 -22.64 11.23 -9.88
C SER A 256 -23.04 10.54 -8.56
N GLN A 257 -22.06 10.03 -7.81
CA GLN A 257 -22.24 9.16 -6.66
C GLN A 257 -23.07 7.88 -6.93
N ASN A 258 -23.14 7.42 -8.19
CA ASN A 258 -23.88 6.20 -8.55
C ASN A 258 -22.97 4.98 -8.73
N SER A 259 -21.67 5.19 -8.75
CA SER A 259 -20.68 4.12 -8.89
C SER A 259 -19.50 4.31 -7.96
N PHE A 260 -18.84 3.21 -7.57
CA PHE A 260 -17.68 3.27 -6.70
C PHE A 260 -16.66 2.17 -7.02
N ILE A 261 -15.42 2.41 -6.57
CA ILE A 261 -14.32 1.43 -6.50
C ILE A 261 -13.94 1.23 -5.04
N ALA A 262 -14.01 0.00 -4.56
CA ALA A 262 -13.48 -0.38 -3.25
C ALA A 262 -12.00 -0.75 -3.40
N TYR A 263 -11.12 -0.11 -2.65
CA TYR A 263 -9.68 -0.33 -2.75
C TYR A 263 -8.97 -0.27 -1.40
N ARG A 264 -7.73 -0.72 -1.37
CA ARG A 264 -6.83 -0.58 -0.22
C ARG A 264 -5.42 -0.27 -0.71
N VAL A 265 -4.70 0.57 0.04
CA VAL A 265 -3.32 0.94 -0.33
C VAL A 265 -2.30 0.15 0.47
N GLY A 266 -1.43 -0.58 -0.23
CA GLY A 266 -0.29 -1.29 0.34
C GLY A 266 0.99 -0.95 -0.41
N ASN A 267 2.05 -0.52 0.27
CA ASN A 267 3.35 -0.19 -0.33
C ASN A 267 3.27 0.78 -1.53
N ASN A 268 2.50 1.86 -1.40
CA ASN A 268 2.22 2.85 -2.46
C ASN A 268 1.59 2.23 -3.72
N PHE A 269 0.77 1.23 -3.54
CA PHE A 269 0.03 0.59 -4.61
C PHE A 269 -1.44 0.48 -4.17
N ALA A 270 -2.33 1.13 -4.91
CA ALA A 270 -3.76 1.02 -4.73
C ALA A 270 -4.24 -0.28 -5.40
N LEU A 271 -4.74 -1.19 -4.58
CA LEU A 271 -5.29 -2.45 -5.03
C LEU A 271 -6.81 -2.40 -4.91
N ALA A 272 -7.51 -2.34 -6.03
CA ALA A 272 -8.96 -2.41 -6.08
C ALA A 272 -9.42 -3.87 -5.93
N LEU A 273 -10.55 -4.07 -5.26
CA LEU A 273 -11.17 -5.36 -5.05
C LEU A 273 -12.23 -5.61 -6.12
N GLY A 274 -11.94 -6.53 -7.04
CA GLY A 274 -12.80 -6.81 -8.20
C GLY A 274 -12.99 -5.61 -9.10
N ASP A 275 -14.12 -5.58 -9.81
CA ASP A 275 -14.52 -4.53 -10.71
C ASP A 275 -15.19 -3.35 -9.97
N PRO A 276 -15.31 -2.15 -10.57
CA PRO A 276 -16.17 -1.10 -10.05
C PRO A 276 -17.61 -1.59 -9.93
N VAL A 277 -18.38 -0.99 -9.02
CA VAL A 277 -19.83 -1.27 -8.85
C VAL A 277 -20.61 -0.02 -9.21
N GLY A 278 -21.60 -0.16 -10.08
CA GLY A 278 -22.46 0.90 -10.57
C GLY A 278 -23.02 0.58 -11.95
N PRO A 279 -23.75 1.55 -12.57
CA PRO A 279 -24.24 1.43 -13.94
C PRO A 279 -23.11 1.18 -14.95
N GLU A 280 -23.35 0.32 -15.95
CA GLU A 280 -22.32 -0.10 -16.91
C GLU A 280 -21.71 1.08 -17.68
N GLU A 281 -22.51 2.08 -18.00
CA GLU A 281 -22.11 3.31 -18.70
C GLU A 281 -21.11 4.18 -17.91
N GLU A 282 -21.06 4.05 -16.60
CA GLU A 282 -20.12 4.79 -15.74
C GLU A 282 -18.80 4.06 -15.50
N ILE A 283 -18.72 2.76 -15.80
CA ILE A 283 -17.57 1.92 -15.41
C ILE A 283 -16.25 2.42 -16.03
N GLU A 284 -16.26 2.78 -17.31
CA GLU A 284 -15.05 3.28 -17.97
C GLU A 284 -14.60 4.63 -17.38
N ASP A 285 -15.54 5.56 -17.16
CA ASP A 285 -15.23 6.90 -16.62
C ASP A 285 -14.69 6.81 -15.20
N ILE A 286 -15.29 6.01 -14.32
CA ILE A 286 -14.80 5.85 -12.93
C ILE A 286 -13.42 5.21 -12.89
N ILE A 287 -13.11 4.22 -13.75
CA ILE A 287 -11.77 3.64 -13.84
C ILE A 287 -10.76 4.71 -14.25
N LYS A 288 -11.08 5.52 -15.27
CA LYS A 288 -10.21 6.60 -15.74
C LYS A 288 -9.93 7.63 -14.65
N ARG A 289 -10.95 8.06 -13.92
CA ARG A 289 -10.82 8.99 -12.79
C ARG A 289 -10.02 8.40 -11.63
N PHE A 290 -10.20 7.10 -11.38
CA PHE A 290 -9.43 6.42 -10.34
C PHE A 290 -7.94 6.30 -10.72
N VAL A 291 -7.61 6.14 -12.00
CA VAL A 291 -6.22 6.23 -12.50
C VAL A 291 -5.64 7.61 -12.19
N ASP A 292 -6.37 8.68 -12.54
CA ASP A 292 -5.91 10.05 -12.29
C ASP A 292 -5.75 10.31 -10.78
N PHE A 293 -6.66 9.82 -9.95
CA PHE A 293 -6.57 9.88 -8.49
C PHE A 293 -5.34 9.13 -7.94
N CYS A 294 -5.05 7.93 -8.43
CA CYS A 294 -3.86 7.18 -8.04
C CYS A 294 -2.57 7.89 -8.48
N ASP A 295 -2.56 8.44 -9.69
CA ASP A 295 -1.43 9.23 -10.22
C ASP A 295 -1.17 10.50 -9.37
N GLU A 296 -2.23 11.19 -8.91
CA GLU A 296 -2.11 12.35 -8.00
C GLU A 296 -1.52 11.98 -6.64
N ASN A 297 -1.67 10.74 -6.20
CA ASN A 297 -1.17 10.25 -4.92
C ASN A 297 0.17 9.49 -5.02
N ASP A 298 0.81 9.42 -6.20
CA ASP A 298 2.02 8.61 -6.47
C ASP A 298 1.84 7.13 -6.12
N TRP A 299 0.64 6.59 -6.37
CA TRP A 299 0.33 5.18 -6.18
C TRP A 299 0.36 4.43 -7.50
N GLY A 300 0.89 3.21 -7.48
CA GLY A 300 0.56 2.24 -8.53
C GLY A 300 -0.88 1.81 -8.40
N ILE A 301 -1.46 1.29 -9.47
CA ILE A 301 -2.87 0.87 -9.53
C ILE A 301 -2.97 -0.55 -10.07
N GLY A 302 -3.89 -1.34 -9.52
CA GLY A 302 -4.27 -2.63 -10.04
C GLY A 302 -5.62 -3.08 -9.49
N PHE A 303 -6.30 -3.95 -10.25
CA PHE A 303 -7.57 -4.55 -9.85
C PHE A 303 -7.36 -6.05 -9.65
N HIS A 304 -7.92 -6.60 -8.59
CA HIS A 304 -7.69 -7.98 -8.18
C HIS A 304 -8.98 -8.79 -8.19
N GLN A 305 -8.99 -9.92 -8.90
CA GLN A 305 -10.14 -10.79 -9.09
C GLN A 305 -11.27 -10.16 -9.91
N THR A 306 -10.94 -9.44 -10.98
CA THR A 306 -11.92 -8.92 -11.94
C THR A 306 -12.59 -10.04 -12.76
N LEU A 307 -13.83 -9.78 -13.16
CA LEU A 307 -14.59 -10.62 -14.07
C LEU A 307 -14.14 -10.40 -15.52
N PRO A 308 -14.45 -11.33 -16.43
CA PRO A 308 -14.15 -11.14 -17.86
C PRO A 308 -14.95 -10.01 -18.54
N ASP A 309 -16.09 -9.63 -17.99
CA ASP A 309 -17.07 -8.75 -18.60
C ASP A 309 -16.54 -7.36 -18.93
N PHE A 310 -15.75 -6.77 -18.01
CA PHE A 310 -15.19 -5.44 -18.17
C PHE A 310 -13.76 -5.41 -18.73
N LEU A 311 -13.23 -6.55 -19.16
CA LEU A 311 -11.88 -6.59 -19.75
C LEU A 311 -11.73 -5.62 -20.95
N PRO A 312 -12.71 -5.46 -21.86
CA PRO A 312 -12.61 -4.48 -22.95
C PRO A 312 -12.41 -3.04 -22.46
N ALA A 313 -13.12 -2.62 -21.40
CA ALA A 313 -12.99 -1.27 -20.82
C ALA A 313 -11.59 -1.04 -20.24
N TYR A 314 -11.02 -2.03 -19.56
CA TYR A 314 -9.66 -1.95 -19.06
C TYR A 314 -8.62 -1.89 -20.18
N GLU A 315 -8.79 -2.69 -21.25
CA GLU A 315 -7.89 -2.73 -22.39
C GLU A 315 -7.90 -1.41 -23.17
N GLN A 316 -9.06 -0.78 -23.37
CA GLN A 316 -9.20 0.54 -23.98
C GLN A 316 -8.46 1.63 -23.19
N LEU A 317 -8.42 1.53 -21.87
CA LEU A 317 -7.67 2.42 -21.00
C LEU A 317 -6.17 2.06 -20.89
N GLY A 318 -5.70 1.08 -21.68
CA GLY A 318 -4.28 0.69 -21.76
C GLY A 318 -3.81 -0.22 -20.63
N PHE A 319 -4.72 -0.85 -19.90
CA PHE A 319 -4.38 -1.88 -18.93
C PHE A 319 -4.10 -3.22 -19.63
N ARG A 320 -3.33 -4.04 -18.94
CA ARG A 320 -3.07 -5.44 -19.28
C ARG A 320 -3.80 -6.34 -18.29
N LYS A 321 -4.13 -7.54 -18.74
CA LYS A 321 -4.77 -8.58 -17.92
C LYS A 321 -3.86 -9.76 -17.70
N LEU A 322 -4.01 -10.39 -16.55
CA LEU A 322 -3.38 -11.65 -16.19
C LEU A 322 -4.43 -12.53 -15.55
N LYS A 323 -4.64 -13.72 -16.06
CA LYS A 323 -5.47 -14.73 -15.40
C LYS A 323 -4.77 -15.18 -14.11
N ILE A 324 -5.40 -14.98 -12.95
CA ILE A 324 -4.80 -15.31 -11.64
C ILE A 324 -5.39 -16.56 -11.00
N GLY A 325 -6.46 -17.09 -11.56
CA GLY A 325 -7.14 -18.27 -11.10
C GLY A 325 -8.51 -18.43 -11.75
N GLU A 326 -9.28 -19.34 -11.22
CA GLU A 326 -10.65 -19.65 -11.67
C GLU A 326 -11.54 -19.90 -10.46
N ASP A 327 -12.77 -19.41 -10.49
CA ASP A 327 -13.82 -19.80 -9.56
C ASP A 327 -14.35 -21.19 -9.95
N ALA A 328 -14.51 -22.03 -8.95
CA ALA A 328 -15.06 -23.37 -9.14
C ALA A 328 -16.58 -23.33 -8.95
N ILE A 329 -17.34 -23.58 -10.02
CA ILE A 329 -18.80 -23.47 -10.02
C ILE A 329 -19.42 -24.87 -10.04
N VAL A 330 -20.33 -25.12 -9.09
CA VAL A 330 -21.13 -26.34 -9.01
C VAL A 330 -22.51 -26.07 -9.65
N ASN A 331 -22.90 -26.87 -10.63
CA ASN A 331 -24.27 -26.87 -11.12
C ASN A 331 -25.14 -27.69 -10.17
N LEU A 332 -25.94 -27.01 -9.33
CA LEU A 332 -26.77 -27.65 -8.32
C LEU A 332 -27.91 -28.48 -8.93
N MET A 333 -28.44 -28.05 -10.07
CA MET A 333 -29.56 -28.77 -10.73
C MET A 333 -29.16 -30.18 -11.14
N ASN A 334 -27.92 -30.32 -11.65
CA ASN A 334 -27.36 -31.59 -12.10
C ASN A 334 -26.60 -32.34 -11.00
N PHE A 335 -26.38 -31.71 -9.83
CA PHE A 335 -25.63 -32.33 -8.75
C PHE A 335 -26.41 -33.48 -8.14
N ASN A 336 -25.77 -34.65 -8.08
CA ASN A 336 -26.28 -35.85 -7.44
C ASN A 336 -25.12 -36.75 -6.96
N LEU A 337 -25.43 -37.78 -6.19
CA LEU A 337 -24.44 -38.74 -5.69
C LEU A 337 -24.48 -40.09 -6.45
N ALA A 338 -25.17 -40.18 -7.58
CA ALA A 338 -25.26 -41.41 -8.38
C ALA A 338 -23.97 -41.64 -9.19
N GLY A 339 -23.80 -42.87 -9.68
CA GLY A 339 -22.68 -43.27 -10.52
C GLY A 339 -21.40 -43.66 -9.76
N ASN A 340 -20.44 -44.22 -10.52
CA ASN A 340 -19.18 -44.72 -9.97
C ASN A 340 -18.21 -43.56 -9.61
N GLU A 341 -18.23 -42.48 -10.35
CA GLU A 341 -17.38 -41.30 -10.08
C GLU A 341 -17.69 -40.66 -8.70
N ARG A 342 -18.93 -40.75 -8.26
CA ARG A 342 -19.39 -40.23 -6.96
C ARG A 342 -19.36 -41.25 -5.83
N LYS A 343 -18.91 -42.50 -6.09
CA LYS A 343 -18.89 -43.58 -5.09
C LYS A 343 -18.14 -43.22 -3.81
N ALA A 344 -16.92 -42.65 -3.97
CA ALA A 344 -16.10 -42.25 -2.81
C ALA A 344 -16.76 -41.16 -1.98
N LEU A 345 -17.38 -40.16 -2.63
CA LEU A 345 -18.10 -39.08 -1.96
C LEU A 345 -19.33 -39.59 -1.22
N ARG A 346 -20.16 -40.45 -1.87
CA ARG A 346 -21.33 -41.10 -1.29
C ARG A 346 -20.96 -41.95 -0.06
N GLN A 347 -19.91 -42.76 -0.16
CA GLN A 347 -19.41 -43.57 0.96
C GLN A 347 -18.90 -42.68 2.10
N GLY A 348 -18.20 -41.55 1.77
CA GLY A 348 -17.76 -40.57 2.76
C GLY A 348 -18.92 -39.96 3.54
N VAL A 349 -19.97 -39.52 2.84
CA VAL A 349 -21.19 -38.99 3.44
C VAL A 349 -21.85 -40.02 4.39
N HIS A 350 -22.06 -41.23 3.88
CA HIS A 350 -22.69 -42.29 4.69
C HIS A 350 -21.88 -42.66 5.94
N ARG A 351 -20.54 -42.68 5.82
CA ARG A 351 -19.67 -42.95 6.97
C ARG A 351 -19.80 -41.85 8.04
N ILE A 352 -19.88 -40.56 7.65
CA ILE A 352 -20.02 -39.45 8.59
C ILE A 352 -21.38 -39.53 9.29
N GLU A 353 -22.45 -39.84 8.56
CA GLU A 353 -23.80 -40.09 9.13
C GLU A 353 -23.80 -41.24 10.11
N SER A 354 -23.14 -42.37 9.80
CA SER A 354 -23.05 -43.53 10.69
C SER A 354 -22.28 -43.27 12.00
N HIS A 355 -21.45 -42.22 12.04
CA HIS A 355 -20.82 -41.71 13.26
C HIS A 355 -21.71 -40.76 14.07
N GLY A 356 -23.00 -40.62 13.71
CA GLY A 356 -23.97 -39.80 14.42
C GLY A 356 -23.82 -38.28 14.13
N VAL A 357 -23.06 -37.92 13.11
CA VAL A 357 -22.93 -36.50 12.71
C VAL A 357 -24.13 -36.12 11.86
N HIS A 358 -24.78 -35.03 12.23
CA HIS A 358 -25.96 -34.48 11.55
C HIS A 358 -25.78 -32.99 11.24
N ILE A 359 -26.66 -32.44 10.39
CA ILE A 359 -26.63 -31.06 10.00
C ILE A 359 -27.61 -30.24 10.84
N LEU A 360 -27.13 -29.08 11.26
CA LEU A 360 -27.93 -28.01 11.85
C LEU A 360 -27.83 -26.79 10.96
N HIS A 361 -28.97 -26.14 10.73
CA HIS A 361 -29.04 -24.89 9.97
C HIS A 361 -29.60 -23.80 10.89
N PHE A 362 -28.93 -22.66 10.93
CA PHE A 362 -29.31 -21.52 11.75
C PHE A 362 -29.45 -20.27 10.89
N GLU A 363 -30.64 -19.66 10.95
CA GLU A 363 -30.91 -18.37 10.27
C GLU A 363 -30.52 -17.20 11.18
N PRO A 364 -30.07 -16.07 10.56
CA PRO A 364 -29.75 -14.87 11.32
C PRO A 364 -31.05 -14.24 11.93
N PRO A 365 -30.94 -13.59 13.11
CA PRO A 365 -29.71 -13.37 13.90
C PRO A 365 -29.30 -14.61 14.71
N ILE A 366 -28.03 -15.00 14.58
CA ILE A 366 -27.47 -16.15 15.27
C ILE A 366 -27.39 -15.88 16.78
N SER A 367 -27.86 -16.82 17.61
CA SER A 367 -27.84 -16.71 19.07
C SER A 367 -26.42 -16.78 19.64
N ASP A 368 -26.21 -16.22 20.85
CA ASP A 368 -24.90 -16.19 21.51
C ASP A 368 -24.36 -17.59 21.81
N ASP A 369 -25.21 -18.56 22.13
CA ASP A 369 -24.81 -19.97 22.35
C ASP A 369 -24.23 -20.57 21.06
N VAL A 370 -24.93 -20.44 19.94
CA VAL A 370 -24.49 -20.95 18.63
C VAL A 370 -23.22 -20.25 18.20
N LEU A 371 -23.15 -18.93 18.41
CA LEU A 371 -21.96 -18.11 18.05
C LEU A 371 -20.74 -18.55 18.86
N SER A 372 -20.92 -18.83 20.16
CA SER A 372 -19.84 -19.32 21.04
C SER A 372 -19.32 -20.68 20.56
N LYS A 373 -20.22 -21.62 20.23
CA LYS A 373 -19.85 -22.94 19.69
C LYS A 373 -19.14 -22.84 18.34
N ALA A 374 -19.60 -21.95 17.45
CA ALA A 374 -18.93 -21.68 16.16
C ALA A 374 -17.53 -21.06 16.36
N LYS A 375 -17.39 -20.19 17.37
CA LYS A 375 -16.09 -19.61 17.74
C LYS A 375 -15.10 -20.66 18.22
N GLU A 376 -15.53 -21.63 19.02
CA GLU A 376 -14.65 -22.75 19.43
C GLU A 376 -14.12 -23.55 18.24
N VAL A 377 -14.96 -23.83 17.23
CA VAL A 377 -14.54 -24.48 16.00
C VAL A 377 -13.53 -23.61 15.24
N SER A 378 -13.81 -22.33 15.16
CA SER A 378 -12.92 -21.35 14.52
C SER A 378 -11.55 -21.28 15.20
N ASP A 379 -11.53 -21.19 16.53
CA ASP A 379 -10.29 -21.14 17.31
C ASP A 379 -9.49 -22.46 17.18
N ALA A 380 -10.18 -23.62 17.17
CA ALA A 380 -9.54 -24.91 16.90
C ALA A 380 -8.93 -24.99 15.51
N TRP A 381 -9.63 -24.47 14.49
CA TRP A 381 -9.11 -24.39 13.13
C TRP A 381 -7.85 -23.51 13.02
N LEU A 382 -7.83 -22.36 13.71
CA LEU A 382 -6.68 -21.45 13.71
C LEU A 382 -5.42 -22.04 14.36
N ARG A 383 -5.57 -23.04 15.26
CA ARG A 383 -4.45 -23.77 15.87
C ARG A 383 -3.81 -24.77 14.89
N LEU A 384 -4.47 -25.12 13.79
CA LEU A 384 -3.91 -26.01 12.77
C LEU A 384 -2.70 -25.38 12.07
N PRO A 385 -1.67 -26.15 11.73
CA PRO A 385 -0.47 -25.63 11.07
C PRO A 385 -0.78 -24.86 9.79
N GLY A 386 -0.29 -23.64 9.73
CA GLY A 386 -0.39 -22.79 8.54
C GLY A 386 -1.77 -22.16 8.31
N ARG A 387 -2.70 -22.27 9.25
CA ARG A 387 -3.99 -21.54 9.22
C ARG A 387 -3.78 -20.15 9.82
N LYS A 388 -4.37 -19.14 9.15
CA LYS A 388 -4.35 -17.74 9.60
C LYS A 388 -5.58 -17.03 9.08
N GLU A 389 -6.07 -16.07 9.83
CA GLU A 389 -7.06 -15.12 9.34
C GLU A 389 -6.45 -14.27 8.20
N ARG A 390 -7.28 -13.99 7.22
CA ARG A 390 -6.95 -13.10 6.11
C ARG A 390 -8.12 -12.15 5.88
N GLN A 391 -7.82 -10.97 5.38
CA GLN A 391 -8.80 -9.96 5.03
C GLN A 391 -8.65 -9.57 3.55
N PHE A 392 -9.39 -8.59 3.11
CA PHE A 392 -9.46 -8.00 1.79
C PHE A 392 -10.37 -8.77 0.82
N THR A 393 -10.12 -10.04 0.57
CA THR A 393 -10.91 -10.89 -0.34
C THR A 393 -11.73 -11.95 0.39
N LEU A 394 -11.62 -12.00 1.72
CA LEU A 394 -12.24 -13.00 2.60
C LEU A 394 -12.65 -12.32 3.90
N GLY A 395 -13.64 -12.89 4.57
CA GLY A 395 -14.00 -12.52 5.91
C GLY A 395 -13.11 -13.14 6.99
N THR A 396 -13.18 -12.55 8.17
CA THR A 396 -12.59 -13.09 9.41
C THR A 396 -13.71 -13.47 10.34
N PHE A 397 -13.43 -14.32 11.36
CA PHE A 397 -14.43 -14.60 12.38
C PHE A 397 -14.64 -13.35 13.25
N ASP A 398 -15.59 -12.52 12.84
CA ASP A 398 -16.11 -11.42 13.62
C ASP A 398 -17.50 -11.78 14.13
N PRO A 399 -17.80 -11.62 15.45
CA PRO A 399 -19.09 -12.01 16.03
C PRO A 399 -20.28 -11.35 15.36
N GLU A 400 -20.23 -10.07 15.05
CA GLU A 400 -21.34 -9.34 14.42
C GLU A 400 -21.56 -9.79 12.97
N TYR A 401 -20.47 -10.05 12.25
CA TYR A 401 -20.53 -10.63 10.92
C TYR A 401 -21.17 -12.01 10.91
N VAL A 402 -20.68 -12.93 11.75
CA VAL A 402 -21.21 -14.30 11.81
C VAL A 402 -22.65 -14.31 12.30
N ARG A 403 -23.01 -13.41 13.23
CA ARG A 403 -24.40 -13.24 13.71
C ARG A 403 -25.37 -12.86 12.59
N SER A 404 -24.91 -12.13 11.58
CA SER A 404 -25.72 -11.61 10.47
C SER A 404 -25.81 -12.53 9.26
N THR A 405 -25.21 -13.72 9.31
CA THR A 405 -25.17 -14.67 8.18
C THR A 405 -25.73 -16.04 8.57
N PRO A 406 -26.43 -16.76 7.67
CA PRO A 406 -26.87 -18.13 7.92
C PRO A 406 -25.68 -19.05 8.19
N LEU A 407 -25.80 -19.92 9.17
CA LEU A 407 -24.79 -20.92 9.51
C LEU A 407 -25.27 -22.34 9.18
N PHE A 408 -24.43 -23.07 8.49
CA PHE A 408 -24.59 -24.47 8.17
C PHE A 408 -23.54 -25.28 8.94
N VAL A 409 -23.98 -26.12 9.87
CA VAL A 409 -23.12 -26.73 10.90
C VAL A 409 -23.23 -28.25 10.85
N ALA A 410 -22.11 -28.94 10.94
CA ALA A 410 -22.05 -30.37 11.24
C ALA A 410 -21.83 -30.57 12.75
N ALA A 411 -22.76 -31.20 13.43
CA ALA A 411 -22.70 -31.49 14.86
C ALA A 411 -22.75 -33.00 15.14
N ASP A 412 -22.09 -33.45 16.21
CA ASP A 412 -22.18 -34.84 16.68
C ASP A 412 -23.48 -35.11 17.44
N SER A 413 -23.70 -36.36 17.85
CA SER A 413 -24.87 -36.76 18.61
C SER A 413 -25.01 -36.08 19.98
N ALA A 414 -23.94 -35.52 20.53
CA ALA A 414 -23.94 -34.73 21.76
C ALA A 414 -24.21 -33.22 21.51
N GLY A 415 -24.40 -32.80 20.25
CA GLY A 415 -24.62 -31.42 19.87
C GLY A 415 -23.33 -30.58 19.81
N LYS A 416 -22.14 -31.19 19.87
CA LYS A 416 -20.87 -30.53 19.72
C LYS A 416 -20.61 -30.20 18.26
N PHE A 417 -20.28 -28.96 17.95
CA PHE A 417 -19.96 -28.51 16.59
C PHE A 417 -18.61 -29.05 16.12
N MET A 418 -18.62 -29.80 15.02
CA MET A 418 -17.42 -30.38 14.39
C MET A 418 -16.89 -29.51 13.27
N ALA A 419 -17.77 -28.90 12.49
CA ALA A 419 -17.44 -28.01 11.39
C ALA A 419 -18.60 -27.05 11.11
N PHE A 420 -18.31 -25.89 10.51
CA PHE A 420 -19.33 -24.97 10.04
C PHE A 420 -18.92 -24.25 8.75
N MET A 421 -19.92 -23.74 8.07
CA MET A 421 -19.83 -22.78 6.98
C MET A 421 -20.83 -21.66 7.21
N ASN A 422 -20.53 -20.42 6.78
CA ASN A 422 -21.53 -19.38 6.71
C ASN A 422 -21.84 -19.01 5.26
N GLU A 423 -23.12 -18.87 4.96
CA GLU A 423 -23.60 -18.44 3.65
C GLU A 423 -23.51 -16.92 3.54
N ILE A 424 -23.07 -16.40 2.38
CA ILE A 424 -23.02 -14.97 2.07
C ILE A 424 -23.69 -14.69 0.73
N PRO A 425 -24.19 -13.46 0.47
CA PRO A 425 -24.74 -13.08 -0.83
C PRO A 425 -23.69 -13.19 -1.94
N SER A 426 -24.08 -13.76 -3.07
CA SER A 426 -23.25 -13.86 -4.26
C SER A 426 -23.45 -12.67 -5.21
N TYR A 427 -24.60 -12.01 -5.18
CA TYR A 427 -25.05 -10.96 -6.13
C TYR A 427 -25.09 -11.43 -7.60
N HIS A 428 -24.78 -12.67 -7.87
CA HIS A 428 -25.04 -13.30 -9.16
C HIS A 428 -26.40 -14.02 -9.09
N LYS A 429 -27.19 -13.90 -10.16
CA LYS A 429 -28.52 -14.49 -10.21
C LYS A 429 -28.49 -16.01 -9.97
N ASP A 430 -29.37 -16.49 -9.09
CA ASP A 430 -29.54 -17.90 -8.75
C ASP A 430 -28.25 -18.63 -8.28
N GLU A 431 -27.28 -17.87 -7.77
CA GLU A 431 -26.04 -18.40 -7.23
C GLU A 431 -25.94 -18.20 -5.70
N ALA A 432 -25.54 -19.25 -5.00
CA ALA A 432 -25.18 -19.21 -3.59
C ALA A 432 -23.66 -19.37 -3.42
N THR A 433 -23.14 -18.89 -2.31
CA THR A 433 -21.72 -19.02 -1.94
C THR A 433 -21.54 -18.98 -0.43
N ILE A 434 -20.35 -19.33 0.02
CA ILE A 434 -19.93 -19.27 1.42
C ILE A 434 -18.63 -18.47 1.56
N ASP A 435 -18.34 -18.02 2.78
CA ASP A 435 -17.06 -17.39 3.12
C ASP A 435 -16.23 -18.26 4.08
N LEU A 436 -16.62 -18.32 5.35
CA LEU A 436 -15.90 -19.11 6.35
C LEU A 436 -16.26 -20.59 6.20
N MET A 437 -15.24 -21.43 6.10
CA MET A 437 -15.38 -22.88 6.21
C MET A 437 -14.34 -23.41 7.18
N ARG A 438 -14.78 -23.87 8.34
CA ARG A 438 -13.89 -24.24 9.44
C ARG A 438 -14.29 -25.57 10.06
N PHE A 439 -13.31 -26.32 10.55
CA PHE A 439 -13.50 -27.61 11.17
C PHE A 439 -12.50 -27.81 12.31
N ARG A 440 -12.85 -28.63 13.27
CA ARG A 440 -12.01 -29.02 14.41
C ARG A 440 -10.98 -30.08 13.97
N SER A 441 -9.85 -30.13 14.63
CA SER A 441 -8.83 -31.17 14.39
C SER A 441 -9.30 -32.58 14.73
N ASP A 442 -10.23 -32.68 15.69
CA ASP A 442 -10.86 -33.93 16.13
C ASP A 442 -12.13 -34.30 15.34
N ALA A 443 -12.49 -33.53 14.32
CA ALA A 443 -13.61 -33.85 13.44
C ALA A 443 -13.32 -35.08 12.56
N PRO A 444 -14.33 -35.91 12.26
CA PRO A 444 -14.15 -37.08 11.39
C PRO A 444 -13.62 -36.69 10.01
N GLY A 445 -12.69 -37.49 9.47
CA GLY A 445 -12.13 -37.24 8.14
C GLY A 445 -13.23 -37.25 7.07
N GLY A 446 -13.36 -36.17 6.30
CA GLY A 446 -14.40 -35.97 5.28
C GLY A 446 -15.59 -35.13 5.76
N VAL A 447 -15.57 -34.58 6.98
CA VAL A 447 -16.65 -33.72 7.51
C VAL A 447 -16.95 -32.54 6.59
N MET A 448 -15.96 -31.97 5.95
CA MET A 448 -16.16 -30.84 5.00
C MET A 448 -16.83 -31.31 3.71
N ASP A 449 -16.48 -32.50 3.19
CA ASP A 449 -17.16 -33.08 2.03
C ASP A 449 -18.64 -33.35 2.35
N PHE A 450 -18.90 -33.89 3.53
CA PHE A 450 -20.27 -34.11 4.05
C PHE A 450 -21.05 -32.79 4.11
N LEU A 451 -20.44 -31.75 4.69
CA LEU A 451 -21.07 -30.46 4.86
C LEU A 451 -21.43 -29.83 3.49
N PHE A 452 -20.49 -29.86 2.52
CA PHE A 452 -20.75 -29.38 1.16
C PHE A 452 -21.88 -30.14 0.47
N VAL A 453 -21.86 -31.46 0.53
CA VAL A 453 -22.90 -32.27 -0.12
C VAL A 453 -24.28 -31.94 0.45
N LYS A 454 -24.40 -31.85 1.77
CA LYS A 454 -25.67 -31.48 2.42
C LYS A 454 -26.10 -30.06 2.11
N LEU A 455 -25.17 -29.12 2.08
CA LEU A 455 -25.43 -27.74 1.68
C LEU A 455 -25.93 -27.66 0.24
N PHE A 456 -25.33 -28.39 -0.70
CA PHE A 456 -25.75 -28.37 -2.12
C PHE A 456 -27.20 -28.88 -2.28
N PHE A 457 -27.59 -29.93 -1.60
CA PHE A 457 -28.97 -30.38 -1.63
C PHE A 457 -29.93 -29.38 -0.99
N HIS A 458 -29.56 -28.80 0.14
CA HIS A 458 -30.34 -27.77 0.79
C HIS A 458 -30.54 -26.53 -0.11
N LEU A 459 -29.49 -26.04 -0.73
CA LEU A 459 -29.57 -24.89 -1.63
C LEU A 459 -30.36 -25.20 -2.91
N LYS A 460 -30.24 -26.40 -3.45
CA LYS A 460 -31.06 -26.87 -4.57
C LYS A 460 -32.56 -26.86 -4.23
N GLU A 461 -32.95 -27.30 -3.04
CA GLU A 461 -34.33 -27.26 -2.54
C GLU A 461 -34.82 -25.81 -2.36
N ARG A 462 -33.94 -24.88 -2.01
CA ARG A 462 -34.23 -23.43 -1.94
C ARG A 462 -34.28 -22.74 -3.33
N GLY A 463 -34.07 -23.47 -4.43
CA GLY A 463 -34.18 -22.96 -5.80
C GLY A 463 -32.91 -22.34 -6.37
N PHE A 464 -31.75 -22.48 -5.71
CA PHE A 464 -30.49 -22.04 -6.31
C PHE A 464 -30.05 -23.01 -7.40
N HIS A 465 -29.56 -22.46 -8.52
CA HIS A 465 -29.07 -23.24 -9.65
C HIS A 465 -27.57 -23.46 -9.61
N ARG A 466 -26.84 -22.56 -8.99
CA ARG A 466 -25.37 -22.53 -8.96
C ARG A 466 -24.86 -22.38 -7.54
N PHE A 467 -23.68 -22.95 -7.29
CA PHE A 467 -22.93 -22.69 -6.09
C PHE A 467 -21.48 -22.34 -6.43
N ASN A 468 -21.00 -21.20 -5.93
CA ASN A 468 -19.63 -20.75 -6.13
C ASN A 468 -18.77 -21.18 -4.95
N LEU A 469 -17.83 -22.10 -5.18
CA LEU A 469 -16.84 -22.54 -4.20
C LEU A 469 -15.70 -21.53 -3.99
N GLY A 470 -15.73 -20.40 -4.72
CA GLY A 470 -14.69 -19.37 -4.73
C GLY A 470 -13.48 -19.72 -5.58
N MET A 471 -12.55 -18.79 -5.65
CA MET A 471 -11.39 -18.88 -6.53
C MET A 471 -10.39 -19.96 -6.10
N SER A 472 -9.91 -20.71 -7.10
CA SER A 472 -8.71 -21.53 -6.98
C SER A 472 -7.54 -20.78 -7.61
N PRO A 473 -6.64 -20.21 -6.82
CA PRO A 473 -5.51 -19.45 -7.36
C PRO A 473 -4.63 -20.31 -8.26
N MET A 474 -4.06 -19.70 -9.32
CA MET A 474 -3.14 -20.34 -10.28
C MET A 474 -3.75 -21.53 -11.05
N SER A 475 -5.07 -21.65 -11.10
CA SER A 475 -5.73 -22.62 -11.98
C SER A 475 -5.77 -22.12 -13.44
N GLY A 476 -5.74 -23.06 -14.40
CA GLY A 476 -5.85 -22.75 -15.84
C GLY A 476 -4.58 -22.20 -16.51
N PHE A 477 -3.45 -22.09 -15.82
CA PHE A 477 -2.18 -21.56 -16.38
C PHE A 477 -1.45 -22.46 -17.37
N ARG A 478 -1.74 -23.75 -17.40
CA ARG A 478 -1.03 -24.72 -18.23
C ARG A 478 -1.77 -25.15 -19.50
N GLU A 479 -2.91 -24.54 -19.78
CA GLU A 479 -3.75 -24.95 -20.91
C GLU A 479 -3.36 -24.27 -22.24
N HIS A 480 -2.41 -23.30 -22.22
CA HIS A 480 -1.84 -22.72 -23.42
C HIS A 480 -0.42 -23.23 -23.67
N GLU A 481 -0.16 -23.72 -24.87
CA GLU A 481 1.07 -24.41 -25.26
C GLU A 481 2.35 -23.57 -25.19
N THR A 482 2.26 -22.24 -25.13
CA THR A 482 3.43 -21.34 -25.02
C THR A 482 3.16 -20.20 -24.04
N PRO A 483 3.59 -20.33 -22.76
CA PRO A 483 3.45 -19.23 -21.81
C PRO A 483 4.31 -18.04 -22.25
N SER A 484 3.73 -16.84 -22.24
CA SER A 484 4.43 -15.59 -22.52
C SER A 484 5.60 -15.36 -21.56
N ALA A 485 6.57 -14.53 -21.94
CA ALA A 485 7.69 -14.17 -21.05
C ALA A 485 7.17 -13.51 -19.74
N GLU A 486 6.04 -12.80 -19.81
CA GLU A 486 5.36 -12.22 -18.65
C GLU A 486 4.79 -13.31 -17.73
N GLU A 487 4.14 -14.31 -18.27
CA GLU A 487 3.61 -15.45 -17.49
C GLU A 487 4.71 -16.27 -16.81
N LYS A 488 5.85 -16.44 -17.47
CA LYS A 488 7.03 -17.07 -16.87
C LYS A 488 7.59 -16.27 -15.70
N LEU A 489 7.68 -14.94 -15.85
CA LEU A 489 8.15 -14.04 -14.81
C LEU A 489 7.20 -14.06 -13.60
N ILE A 490 5.91 -14.05 -13.85
CA ILE A 490 4.84 -14.14 -12.84
C ILE A 490 4.91 -15.48 -12.12
N HIS A 491 5.04 -16.56 -12.83
CA HIS A 491 5.17 -17.90 -12.26
C HIS A 491 6.39 -18.00 -11.35
N PHE A 492 7.51 -17.41 -11.75
CA PHE A 492 8.73 -17.32 -10.94
C PHE A 492 8.50 -16.51 -9.65
N PHE A 493 7.86 -15.33 -9.72
CA PHE A 493 7.59 -14.50 -8.54
C PHE A 493 6.60 -15.16 -7.58
N PHE A 494 5.53 -15.77 -8.09
CA PHE A 494 4.58 -16.50 -7.24
C PHE A 494 5.19 -17.76 -6.64
N GLN A 495 6.12 -18.43 -7.32
CA GLN A 495 6.88 -19.57 -6.77
C GLN A 495 7.74 -19.13 -5.58
N GLN A 496 8.49 -18.05 -5.72
CA GLN A 496 9.35 -17.51 -4.65
C GLN A 496 8.56 -17.03 -3.41
N LEU A 497 7.30 -16.61 -3.59
CA LEU A 497 6.44 -16.17 -2.47
C LEU A 497 5.81 -17.33 -1.67
N GLY A 498 6.16 -18.59 -1.96
CA GLY A 498 5.69 -19.78 -1.21
C GLY A 498 4.18 -20.06 -1.32
N PHE A 499 3.47 -19.35 -2.23
CA PHE A 499 2.04 -19.49 -2.41
C PHE A 499 1.65 -20.77 -3.19
N ILE A 500 2.50 -21.27 -4.08
CA ILE A 500 2.12 -22.27 -5.09
C ILE A 500 1.91 -23.66 -4.51
N PHE A 501 2.72 -24.08 -3.54
CA PHE A 501 2.66 -25.45 -3.02
C PHE A 501 1.37 -25.79 -2.26
N ARG A 502 0.66 -24.79 -1.71
CA ARG A 502 -0.60 -25.02 -0.99
C ARG A 502 -1.84 -25.02 -1.89
N TYR A 503 -1.76 -24.48 -3.12
CA TYR A 503 -2.93 -24.29 -3.98
C TYR A 503 -3.23 -25.49 -4.90
N LYS A 504 -2.27 -26.34 -5.19
CA LYS A 504 -2.52 -27.58 -5.97
C LYS A 504 -3.58 -28.47 -5.29
N GLY A 505 -3.48 -28.64 -3.97
CA GLY A 505 -4.47 -29.38 -3.20
C GLY A 505 -5.87 -28.73 -3.21
N LEU A 506 -5.95 -27.39 -3.24
CA LEU A 506 -7.22 -26.68 -3.28
C LEU A 506 -7.97 -26.86 -4.61
N LYS A 507 -7.27 -26.78 -5.74
CA LYS A 507 -7.87 -27.07 -7.06
C LYS A 507 -8.40 -28.51 -7.12
N GLN A 508 -7.60 -29.48 -6.70
CA GLN A 508 -8.03 -30.89 -6.67
C GLN A 508 -9.22 -31.11 -5.74
N TYR A 509 -9.24 -30.43 -4.59
CA TYR A 509 -10.36 -30.50 -3.66
C TYR A 509 -11.65 -29.97 -4.29
N LYS A 510 -11.61 -28.77 -4.87
CA LYS A 510 -12.77 -28.14 -5.52
C LYS A 510 -13.22 -28.90 -6.77
N ALA A 511 -12.30 -29.50 -7.51
CA ALA A 511 -12.60 -30.31 -8.69
C ALA A 511 -13.48 -31.54 -8.39
N LYS A 512 -13.54 -32.00 -7.14
CA LYS A 512 -14.50 -33.05 -6.72
C LYS A 512 -15.94 -32.64 -6.96
N PHE A 513 -16.24 -31.34 -6.90
CA PHE A 513 -17.60 -30.79 -6.93
C PHE A 513 -17.85 -29.93 -8.17
N ALA A 514 -16.83 -29.21 -8.65
CA ALA A 514 -16.95 -28.24 -9.74
C ALA A 514 -17.47 -28.88 -11.02
N SER A 515 -18.47 -28.23 -11.60
CA SER A 515 -19.03 -28.57 -12.91
C SER A 515 -18.29 -27.82 -14.03
N PHE A 516 -17.88 -26.59 -13.77
CA PHE A 516 -17.10 -25.74 -14.67
C PHE A 516 -16.31 -24.68 -13.87
N TRP A 517 -15.45 -23.94 -14.58
CA TRP A 517 -14.52 -23.00 -14.00
C TRP A 517 -14.65 -21.65 -14.69
N GLU A 518 -14.73 -20.56 -13.93
CA GLU A 518 -14.84 -19.19 -14.44
C GLU A 518 -13.57 -18.41 -14.17
N PRO A 519 -12.94 -17.79 -15.17
CA PRO A 519 -11.66 -17.12 -15.00
C PRO A 519 -11.77 -15.84 -14.17
N ARG A 520 -10.73 -15.57 -13.38
CA ARG A 520 -10.53 -14.32 -12.63
C ARG A 520 -9.20 -13.70 -13.02
N TYR A 521 -9.20 -12.37 -13.14
CA TYR A 521 -8.07 -11.64 -13.66
C TYR A 521 -7.50 -10.66 -12.65
N ALA A 522 -6.20 -10.41 -12.75
CA ALA A 522 -5.53 -9.23 -12.23
C ALA A 522 -5.35 -8.24 -13.39
N ILE A 523 -5.66 -6.99 -13.14
CA ILE A 523 -5.53 -5.89 -14.09
C ILE A 523 -4.43 -4.96 -13.63
N TYR A 524 -3.50 -4.60 -14.52
CA TYR A 524 -2.32 -3.81 -14.21
C TYR A 524 -1.86 -3.00 -15.42
N GLN A 525 -1.08 -1.93 -15.22
CA GLN A 525 -0.63 -1.06 -16.31
C GLN A 525 0.69 -1.52 -16.95
N SER A 526 1.62 -2.01 -16.16
CA SER A 526 2.97 -2.39 -16.61
C SER A 526 3.40 -3.71 -15.98
N PRO A 527 4.17 -4.56 -16.68
CA PRO A 527 4.75 -5.77 -16.08
C PRO A 527 5.49 -5.54 -14.76
N LEU A 528 6.11 -4.37 -14.59
CA LEU A 528 6.78 -3.97 -13.35
C LEU A 528 5.81 -3.73 -12.17
N ASP A 529 4.52 -3.60 -12.43
CA ASP A 529 3.51 -3.46 -11.39
C ASP A 529 3.14 -4.80 -10.74
N LEU A 530 3.35 -5.92 -11.42
CA LEU A 530 2.99 -7.24 -10.90
C LEU A 530 3.69 -7.60 -9.57
N PRO A 531 5.02 -7.43 -9.42
CA PRO A 531 5.67 -7.61 -8.12
C PRO A 531 5.15 -6.65 -7.05
N ARG A 532 4.89 -5.40 -7.42
CA ARG A 532 4.35 -4.38 -6.51
C ARG A 532 2.93 -4.73 -6.07
N MET A 533 2.10 -5.21 -6.99
CA MET A 533 0.74 -5.69 -6.73
C MET A 533 0.74 -6.90 -5.79
N ALA A 534 1.66 -7.86 -5.99
CA ALA A 534 1.79 -9.03 -5.11
C ALA A 534 2.20 -8.62 -3.67
N LEU A 535 3.15 -7.68 -3.53
CA LEU A 535 3.56 -7.13 -2.24
C LEU A 535 2.43 -6.33 -1.58
N ALA A 536 1.66 -5.56 -2.37
CA ALA A 536 0.49 -4.85 -1.89
C ALA A 536 -0.58 -5.82 -1.40
N LEU A 537 -0.91 -6.85 -2.19
CA LEU A 537 -1.88 -7.90 -1.82
C LEU A 537 -1.48 -8.59 -0.51
N ARG A 538 -0.21 -8.97 -0.35
CA ARG A 538 0.28 -9.55 0.90
C ARG A 538 0.06 -8.61 2.09
N LYS A 539 0.30 -7.31 1.92
CA LYS A 539 0.16 -6.31 2.98
C LYS A 539 -1.31 -6.03 3.33
N VAL A 540 -2.17 -5.89 2.32
CA VAL A 540 -3.60 -5.60 2.54
C VAL A 540 -4.38 -6.82 3.02
N SER A 541 -3.94 -8.04 2.71
CA SER A 541 -4.55 -9.29 3.18
C SER A 541 -4.13 -9.67 4.61
N ALA A 542 -3.09 -9.04 5.16
CA ALA A 542 -2.66 -9.29 6.54
C ALA A 542 -3.63 -8.62 7.52
N VAL A 543 -4.16 -9.39 8.47
CA VAL A 543 -5.06 -8.88 9.51
C VAL A 543 -4.28 -7.93 10.42
N LYS A 544 -4.66 -6.67 10.42
CA LYS A 544 -4.24 -5.64 11.38
C LYS A 544 -5.43 -4.82 11.86
N TRP A 545 -6.61 -5.38 11.79
CA TRP A 545 -7.76 -4.69 12.31
C TRP A 545 -7.90 -5.05 13.78
N GLN A 546 -7.45 -4.17 14.66
CA GLN A 546 -7.95 -4.12 16.03
C GLN A 546 -9.24 -3.31 15.97
N LYS A 547 -10.31 -3.88 16.49
CA LYS A 547 -11.52 -3.18 16.86
C LYS A 547 -11.12 -2.12 17.89
N GLU A 548 -10.64 -0.96 17.42
CA GLU A 548 -10.72 0.23 18.25
C GLU A 548 -12.21 0.57 18.28
N GLU A 549 -12.76 0.62 19.48
CA GLU A 549 -14.13 1.00 19.78
C GLU A 549 -14.56 2.14 18.85
N ASP A 550 -15.74 1.98 18.23
CA ASP A 550 -16.47 3.04 17.55
C ASP A 550 -16.81 4.12 18.62
N THR A 551 -15.80 4.83 19.07
CA THR A 551 -16.03 6.11 19.70
C THR A 551 -16.42 7.03 18.56
N ASP A 552 -17.73 7.21 18.38
CA ASP A 552 -18.34 8.35 17.72
C ASP A 552 -17.87 9.63 18.44
N VAL A 553 -16.62 10.01 18.26
CA VAL A 553 -16.19 11.36 18.51
C VAL A 553 -16.61 12.15 17.28
N PHE A 554 -17.79 12.74 17.41
CA PHE A 554 -18.22 13.87 16.63
C PHE A 554 -17.16 14.97 16.81
N GLU A 555 -16.18 15.03 15.91
CA GLU A 555 -15.50 16.29 15.65
C GLU A 555 -16.41 17.04 14.69
N PRO A 556 -16.89 18.23 15.08
CA PRO A 556 -17.70 19.05 14.19
C PRO A 556 -16.84 19.44 12.99
N ASP A 557 -17.48 19.39 11.83
CA ASP A 557 -16.98 19.82 10.55
C ASP A 557 -16.18 21.12 10.66
N SER A 558 -14.86 21.04 10.47
CA SER A 558 -14.09 22.16 10.00
C SER A 558 -13.85 21.98 8.51
N ASP A 559 -14.65 22.66 7.72
CA ASP A 559 -14.44 23.14 6.37
C ASP A 559 -13.65 22.22 5.41
N VAL A 560 -14.33 21.25 4.82
CA VAL A 560 -14.05 20.87 3.45
C VAL A 560 -15.25 21.32 2.61
N GLY A 561 -15.12 22.51 2.05
CA GLY A 561 -16.08 23.08 1.14
C GLY A 561 -16.44 22.11 0.03
N ILE A 562 -17.70 21.76 -0.03
CA ILE A 562 -18.38 21.27 -1.22
C ILE A 562 -18.27 22.42 -2.23
N PRO A 563 -17.71 22.23 -3.42
CA PRO A 563 -17.88 23.23 -4.46
C PRO A 563 -19.37 23.25 -4.83
N GLU A 564 -20.06 24.31 -4.45
CA GLU A 564 -21.33 24.69 -5.04
C GLU A 564 -21.07 25.07 -6.51
N ASN A 565 -21.85 24.43 -7.41
CA ASN A 565 -22.04 24.61 -8.86
C ASN A 565 -20.92 24.16 -9.80
#